data_d667726aaeff610aadd32f8f414a8d20
#
_entry.id   d667726aaeff610aadd32f8f414a8d20
#
_cell.length_a   1.000
_cell.length_b   1.000
_cell.length_c   1.000
_cell.angle_alpha   90.00
_cell.angle_beta   90.00
_cell.angle_gamma   90.00
#
_symmetry.space_group_name_H-M   'P 1'
#
loop_
_entity.id
_entity.type
_entity.pdbx_description
1 polymer ?
#
loop_
_entity_poly.entity_id
_entity_poly.type
_entity_poly.pdbx_seq_one_letter_code
_entity_poly.pdbx_strand_id
1 'polypeptide(L)'
;MSKYARDEDRLRELALGGDVAWRTFYDDLRSPFRLFFLKHTNWSNDQVTGLYQDVMVVVHRKVTSGDLVAPLRSSLRTYLFGVGKMLYRKQGGTQKQWEEEIPEVAVPASVEDRIAEQERAAWVRDLLNRMDDKCREILELVYLRGYSMEAVAEDLKLSGAGSARKRKFDCLQRMRKLINSAN
;
A
#
# COMPACT_ATOMS: atom_id res chain seq x y z
N MET A 1 -15.92 11.29 -22.20
CA MET A 1 -15.65 10.14 -21.30
C MET A 1 -15.19 10.67 -19.96
N SER A 2 -15.70 10.12 -18.87
CA SER A 2 -15.27 10.53 -17.52
C SER A 2 -13.76 10.25 -17.33
N LYS A 3 -13.04 11.17 -16.72
CA LYS A 3 -11.63 10.99 -16.32
C LYS A 3 -11.44 9.74 -15.46
N TYR A 4 -12.47 9.32 -14.74
CA TYR A 4 -12.46 8.22 -13.79
C TYR A 4 -13.34 7.04 -14.24
N ALA A 5 -13.55 6.85 -15.55
CA ALA A 5 -14.43 5.81 -16.08
C ALA A 5 -14.13 4.40 -15.53
N ARG A 6 -12.84 4.04 -15.40
CA ARG A 6 -12.41 2.75 -14.83
C ARG A 6 -12.78 2.59 -13.35
N ASP A 7 -12.61 3.67 -12.57
CA ASP A 7 -13.01 3.67 -11.16
C ASP A 7 -14.53 3.61 -11.02
N GLU A 8 -15.27 4.22 -11.94
CA GLU A 8 -16.73 4.16 -11.98
C GLU A 8 -17.24 2.76 -12.36
N ASP A 9 -16.58 2.06 -13.27
CA ASP A 9 -16.86 0.65 -13.57
C ASP A 9 -16.61 -0.22 -12.34
N ARG A 10 -15.46 -0.04 -11.69
CA ARG A 10 -15.13 -0.74 -10.45
C ARG A 10 -16.13 -0.43 -9.33
N LEU A 11 -16.56 0.82 -9.21
CA LEU A 11 -17.58 1.22 -8.23
C LEU A 11 -18.91 0.48 -8.48
N ARG A 12 -19.31 0.29 -9.73
CA ARG A 12 -20.50 -0.50 -10.08
C ARG A 12 -20.35 -1.96 -9.69
N GLU A 13 -19.18 -2.57 -9.93
CA GLU A 13 -18.90 -3.94 -9.50
C GLU A 13 -18.97 -4.08 -7.98
N LEU A 14 -18.39 -3.14 -7.23
CA LEU A 14 -18.46 -3.11 -5.76
C LEU A 14 -19.89 -2.95 -5.25
N ALA A 15 -20.69 -2.12 -5.91
CA ALA A 15 -22.11 -1.90 -5.57
C ALA A 15 -22.98 -3.14 -5.79
N LEU A 16 -22.61 -4.02 -6.73
CA LEU A 16 -23.26 -5.31 -6.92
C LEU A 16 -22.99 -6.32 -5.79
N GLY A 17 -22.03 -6.02 -4.88
CA GLY A 17 -21.83 -6.76 -3.63
C GLY A 17 -21.06 -8.07 -3.77
N GLY A 18 -20.29 -8.28 -4.83
CA GLY A 18 -19.51 -9.50 -5.02
C GLY A 18 -18.30 -9.59 -4.07
N ASP A 19 -18.19 -10.68 -3.30
CA ASP A 19 -17.06 -10.91 -2.38
C ASP A 19 -15.69 -10.80 -3.07
N VAL A 20 -15.59 -11.28 -4.31
CA VAL A 20 -14.36 -11.25 -5.11
C VAL A 20 -13.96 -9.79 -5.44
N ALA A 21 -14.94 -8.95 -5.83
CA ALA A 21 -14.69 -7.55 -6.15
C ALA A 21 -14.18 -6.79 -4.91
N TRP A 22 -14.82 -7.00 -3.76
CA TRP A 22 -14.40 -6.36 -2.50
C TRP A 22 -13.05 -6.85 -2.01
N ARG A 23 -12.78 -8.16 -2.10
CA ARG A 23 -11.48 -8.73 -1.73
C ARG A 23 -10.36 -8.16 -2.60
N THR A 24 -10.58 -8.13 -3.91
CA THR A 24 -9.61 -7.55 -4.84
C THR A 24 -9.36 -6.07 -4.56
N PHE A 25 -10.43 -5.30 -4.32
CA PHE A 25 -10.31 -3.88 -3.98
C PHE A 25 -9.54 -3.67 -2.68
N TYR A 26 -9.80 -4.50 -1.67
CA TYR A 26 -9.08 -4.49 -0.40
C TYR A 26 -7.59 -4.79 -0.58
N ASP A 27 -7.25 -5.84 -1.30
CA ASP A 27 -5.86 -6.29 -1.47
C ASP A 27 -5.04 -5.29 -2.29
N ASP A 28 -5.62 -4.73 -3.36
CA ASP A 28 -4.95 -3.75 -4.24
C ASP A 28 -4.52 -2.47 -3.50
N LEU A 29 -5.31 -2.01 -2.54
CA LEU A 29 -5.06 -0.74 -1.87
C LEU A 29 -4.40 -0.87 -0.49
N ARG A 30 -4.32 -2.07 0.06
CA ARG A 30 -3.79 -2.32 1.40
C ARG A 30 -2.32 -1.89 1.53
N SER A 31 -1.46 -2.37 0.65
CA SER A 31 -0.02 -2.07 0.71
C SER A 31 0.29 -0.59 0.44
N PRO A 32 -0.22 0.03 -0.64
CA PRO A 32 -0.05 1.46 -0.87
C PRO A 32 -0.54 2.34 0.29
N PHE A 33 -1.72 2.01 0.86
CA PHE A 33 -2.26 2.75 1.99
C PHE A 33 -1.35 2.67 3.21
N ARG A 34 -0.93 1.46 3.59
CA ARG A 34 -0.05 1.25 4.74
C ARG A 34 1.28 1.99 4.58
N LEU A 35 1.95 1.85 3.45
CA LEU A 35 3.20 2.54 3.17
C LEU A 35 3.06 4.06 3.28
N PHE A 36 1.98 4.62 2.77
CA PHE A 36 1.70 6.05 2.86
C PHE A 36 1.55 6.49 4.31
N PHE A 37 0.67 5.87 5.09
CA PHE A 37 0.40 6.29 6.45
C PHE A 37 1.59 6.03 7.39
N LEU A 38 2.34 4.93 7.23
CA LEU A 38 3.56 4.69 7.99
C LEU A 38 4.67 5.71 7.69
N LYS A 39 4.76 6.17 6.45
CA LYS A 39 5.72 7.22 6.06
C LYS A 39 5.34 8.58 6.66
N HIS A 40 4.05 8.90 6.69
CA HIS A 40 3.55 10.25 6.99
C HIS A 40 2.97 10.41 8.40
N THR A 41 2.93 9.35 9.20
CA THR A 41 2.46 9.38 10.59
C THR A 41 3.48 8.77 11.54
N ASN A 42 3.26 8.96 12.84
CA ASN A 42 4.03 8.27 13.89
C ASN A 42 3.31 7.02 14.40
N TRP A 43 2.28 6.56 13.69
CA TRP A 43 1.52 5.40 14.09
C TRP A 43 2.26 4.10 13.82
N SER A 44 2.03 3.13 14.69
CA SER A 44 2.56 1.77 14.53
C SER A 44 1.88 1.06 13.34
N ASN A 45 2.50 -0.03 12.91
CA ASN A 45 1.94 -0.87 11.87
C ASN A 45 0.53 -1.39 12.21
N ASP A 46 0.28 -1.74 13.46
CA ASP A 46 -1.02 -2.22 13.93
C ASP A 46 -2.08 -1.12 13.91
N GLN A 47 -1.71 0.10 14.34
CA GLN A 47 -2.59 1.26 14.26
C GLN A 47 -2.96 1.60 12.80
N VAL A 48 -1.99 1.57 11.89
CA VAL A 48 -2.26 1.83 10.47
C VAL A 48 -3.07 0.70 9.83
N THR A 49 -2.87 -0.54 10.27
CA THR A 49 -3.69 -1.68 9.82
C THR A 49 -5.14 -1.54 10.30
N GLY A 50 -5.35 -1.16 11.55
CA GLY A 50 -6.68 -0.85 12.09
C GLY A 50 -7.35 0.31 11.35
N LEU A 51 -6.60 1.39 11.10
CA LEU A 51 -7.09 2.52 10.28
C LEU A 51 -7.56 2.05 8.91
N TYR A 52 -6.80 1.18 8.24
CA TYR A 52 -7.19 0.66 6.93
C TYR A 52 -8.50 -0.13 6.97
N GLN A 53 -8.68 -0.97 8.00
CA GLN A 53 -9.93 -1.70 8.20
C GLN A 53 -11.12 -0.74 8.41
N ASP A 54 -10.95 0.29 9.26
CA ASP A 54 -11.98 1.30 9.50
C ASP A 54 -12.35 2.04 8.20
N VAL A 55 -11.35 2.40 7.41
CA VAL A 55 -11.55 3.04 6.09
C VAL A 55 -12.36 2.14 5.16
N MET A 56 -12.02 0.86 5.10
CA MET A 56 -12.75 -0.10 4.27
C MET A 56 -14.22 -0.25 4.70
N VAL A 57 -14.50 -0.26 6.00
CA VAL A 57 -15.87 -0.28 6.52
C VAL A 57 -16.64 0.97 6.10
N VAL A 58 -16.02 2.16 6.18
CA VAL A 58 -16.65 3.41 5.75
C VAL A 58 -16.92 3.40 4.24
N VAL A 59 -15.94 3.01 3.43
CA VAL A 59 -16.09 2.94 1.96
C VAL A 59 -17.18 1.92 1.60
N HIS A 60 -17.15 0.73 2.21
CA HIS A 60 -18.19 -0.29 1.98
C HIS A 60 -19.60 0.25 2.26
N ARG A 61 -19.81 0.89 3.42
CA ARG A 61 -21.10 1.52 3.75
C ARG A 61 -21.52 2.54 2.72
N LYS A 62 -20.62 3.43 2.30
CA LYS A 62 -20.91 4.48 1.31
C LYS A 62 -21.30 3.94 -0.05
N VAL A 63 -20.69 2.84 -0.47
CA VAL A 63 -21.03 2.16 -1.72
C VAL A 63 -22.39 1.46 -1.60
N THR A 64 -22.60 0.69 -0.54
CA THR A 64 -23.83 -0.09 -0.34
C THR A 64 -25.05 0.76 -0.03
N SER A 65 -24.87 1.93 0.63
CA SER A 65 -25.96 2.88 0.86
C SER A 65 -26.29 3.75 -0.36
N GLY A 66 -25.47 3.69 -1.42
CA GLY A 66 -25.63 4.57 -2.59
C GLY A 66 -25.19 6.02 -2.36
N ASP A 67 -24.44 6.30 -1.28
CA ASP A 67 -23.87 7.63 -1.03
C ASP A 67 -22.62 7.91 -1.86
N LEU A 68 -21.96 6.88 -2.35
CA LEU A 68 -20.84 6.95 -3.27
C LEU A 68 -21.25 6.35 -4.61
N VAL A 69 -21.54 7.20 -5.57
CA VAL A 69 -22.03 6.85 -6.91
C VAL A 69 -21.29 7.64 -8.00
N ALA A 70 -21.37 7.14 -9.23
CA ALA A 70 -20.91 7.90 -10.40
C ALA A 70 -21.84 9.13 -10.68
N PRO A 71 -21.29 10.23 -11.26
CA PRO A 71 -19.90 10.40 -11.67
C PRO A 71 -18.95 10.70 -10.51
N LEU A 72 -17.76 10.11 -10.55
CA LEU A 72 -16.76 10.33 -9.51
C LEU A 72 -16.03 11.67 -9.69
N ARG A 73 -15.78 12.35 -8.57
CA ARG A 73 -14.99 13.60 -8.53
C ARG A 73 -13.49 13.35 -8.35
N SER A 74 -13.11 12.14 -7.97
CA SER A 74 -11.73 11.69 -7.80
C SER A 74 -11.64 10.18 -8.03
N SER A 75 -10.42 9.65 -8.16
CA SER A 75 -10.25 8.19 -8.18
C SER A 75 -10.75 7.57 -6.87
N LEU A 76 -11.19 6.30 -6.90
CA LEU A 76 -11.56 5.55 -5.70
C LEU A 76 -10.40 5.48 -4.69
N ARG A 77 -9.18 5.41 -5.19
CA ARG A 77 -7.97 5.47 -4.37
C ARG A 77 -7.86 6.80 -3.64
N THR A 78 -7.96 7.93 -4.35
CA THR A 78 -7.92 9.28 -3.76
C THR A 78 -9.01 9.44 -2.71
N TYR A 79 -10.21 8.96 -3.00
CA TYR A 79 -11.32 8.97 -2.06
C TYR A 79 -11.00 8.16 -0.79
N LEU A 80 -10.51 6.92 -0.92
CA LEU A 80 -10.15 6.05 0.19
C LEU A 80 -9.05 6.66 1.07
N PHE A 81 -8.01 7.25 0.47
CA PHE A 81 -6.96 7.96 1.21
C PHE A 81 -7.49 9.20 1.91
N GLY A 82 -8.44 9.92 1.31
CA GLY A 82 -9.14 11.05 1.93
C GLY A 82 -9.91 10.62 3.19
N VAL A 83 -10.64 9.52 3.12
CA VAL A 83 -11.32 8.92 4.28
C VAL A 83 -10.29 8.54 5.36
N GLY A 84 -9.16 7.94 4.97
CA GLY A 84 -8.07 7.60 5.89
C GLY A 84 -7.51 8.82 6.62
N LYS A 85 -7.23 9.90 5.89
CA LYS A 85 -6.77 11.17 6.50
C LYS A 85 -7.78 11.75 7.48
N MET A 86 -9.07 11.68 7.14
CA MET A 86 -10.15 12.14 8.01
C MET A 86 -10.23 11.31 9.31
N LEU A 87 -10.22 9.99 9.21
CA LEU A 87 -10.27 9.10 10.36
C LEU A 87 -9.01 9.24 11.24
N TYR A 88 -7.82 9.34 10.63
CA TYR A 88 -6.58 9.59 11.35
C TYR A 88 -6.66 10.84 12.22
N ARG A 89 -7.16 11.97 11.68
CA ARG A 89 -7.36 13.21 12.45
C ARG A 89 -8.36 13.03 13.58
N LYS A 90 -9.46 12.34 13.32
CA LYS A 90 -10.51 12.07 14.30
C LYS A 90 -10.02 11.20 15.47
N GLN A 91 -9.05 10.32 15.21
CA GLN A 91 -8.43 9.45 16.22
C GLN A 91 -7.23 10.10 16.94
N GLY A 92 -7.07 11.42 16.85
CA GLY A 92 -6.04 12.18 17.55
C GLY A 92 -4.71 12.29 16.82
N GLY A 93 -4.66 11.95 15.56
CA GLY A 93 -3.48 12.13 14.72
C GLY A 93 -3.14 13.60 14.53
N THR A 94 -1.87 13.96 14.76
CA THR A 94 -1.40 15.33 14.54
C THR A 94 -1.31 15.64 13.05
N GLN A 95 -1.75 16.84 12.68
CA GLN A 95 -1.72 17.29 11.30
C GLN A 95 -0.28 17.59 10.88
N LYS A 96 0.43 16.61 10.31
CA LYS A 96 1.55 16.90 9.42
C LYS A 96 0.99 17.39 8.10
N GLN A 97 1.65 18.40 7.50
CA GLN A 97 1.31 18.85 6.16
C GLN A 97 1.35 17.65 5.19
N TRP A 98 0.19 17.32 4.64
CA TRP A 98 0.03 16.29 3.61
C TRP A 98 0.29 16.93 2.23
N GLU A 99 1.48 17.52 2.06
CA GLU A 99 1.85 18.25 0.83
C GLU A 99 2.20 17.32 -0.33
N GLU A 100 2.43 16.03 -0.08
CA GLU A 100 2.64 15.08 -1.16
C GLU A 100 1.29 14.65 -1.76
N GLU A 101 1.17 14.82 -3.06
CA GLU A 101 0.11 14.17 -3.86
C GLU A 101 0.08 12.69 -3.52
N ILE A 102 -1.13 12.13 -3.38
CA ILE A 102 -1.29 10.68 -3.23
C ILE A 102 -0.63 10.05 -4.44
N PRO A 103 0.44 9.24 -4.27
CA PRO A 103 1.16 8.69 -5.41
C PRO A 103 0.16 7.95 -6.31
N GLU A 104 0.08 8.30 -7.58
CA GLU A 104 -0.63 7.51 -8.57
C GLU A 104 0.13 6.19 -8.77
N VAL A 105 -0.10 5.23 -7.87
CA VAL A 105 0.23 3.85 -8.18
C VAL A 105 -0.89 3.34 -9.07
N ALA A 106 -0.55 2.98 -10.28
CA ALA A 106 -1.50 2.38 -11.20
C ALA A 106 -2.17 1.18 -10.53
N VAL A 107 -3.48 1.31 -10.27
CA VAL A 107 -4.29 0.13 -9.93
C VAL A 107 -4.41 -0.65 -11.23
N PRO A 108 -4.15 -1.97 -11.24
CA PRO A 108 -4.27 -2.77 -12.45
C PRO A 108 -5.65 -2.59 -13.07
N ALA A 109 -5.66 -2.11 -14.30
CA ALA A 109 -6.89 -1.67 -14.95
C ALA A 109 -7.58 -2.78 -15.76
N SER A 110 -6.85 -3.87 -16.03
CA SER A 110 -7.31 -4.97 -16.86
C SER A 110 -6.86 -6.32 -16.30
N VAL A 111 -7.37 -7.40 -16.86
CA VAL A 111 -6.90 -8.77 -16.54
C VAL A 111 -5.42 -8.92 -16.90
N GLU A 112 -5.00 -8.34 -18.02
CA GLU A 112 -3.62 -8.32 -18.49
C GLU A 112 -2.71 -7.57 -17.53
N ASP A 113 -3.16 -6.42 -16.99
CA ASP A 113 -2.40 -5.66 -15.98
C ASP A 113 -2.25 -6.47 -14.69
N ARG A 114 -3.26 -7.25 -14.29
CA ARG A 114 -3.20 -8.14 -13.10
C ARG A 114 -2.23 -9.29 -13.31
N ILE A 115 -2.23 -9.89 -14.49
CA ILE A 115 -1.27 -10.94 -14.86
C ILE A 115 0.14 -10.37 -14.80
N ALA A 116 0.38 -9.23 -15.42
CA ALA A 116 1.67 -8.56 -15.41
C ALA A 116 2.11 -8.15 -13.99
N GLU A 117 1.18 -7.79 -13.11
CA GLU A 117 1.49 -7.50 -11.70
C GLU A 117 1.81 -8.77 -10.90
N GLN A 118 1.08 -9.86 -11.15
CA GLN A 118 1.38 -11.16 -10.54
C GLN A 118 2.74 -11.69 -10.99
N GLU A 119 3.09 -11.55 -12.27
CA GLU A 119 4.40 -11.90 -12.81
C GLU A 119 5.52 -11.07 -12.17
N ARG A 120 5.32 -9.74 -12.05
CA ARG A 120 6.25 -8.85 -11.35
C ARG A 120 6.41 -9.23 -9.88
N ALA A 121 5.31 -9.54 -9.20
CA ALA A 121 5.35 -9.97 -7.80
C ALA A 121 6.05 -11.33 -7.64
N ALA A 122 5.87 -12.25 -8.56
CA ALA A 122 6.57 -13.54 -8.59
C ALA A 122 8.07 -13.33 -8.84
N TRP A 123 8.42 -12.48 -9.80
CA TRP A 123 9.81 -12.12 -10.09
C TRP A 123 10.51 -11.45 -8.91
N VAL A 124 9.85 -10.52 -8.21
CA VAL A 124 10.39 -9.88 -7.00
C VAL A 124 10.61 -10.92 -5.90
N ARG A 125 9.67 -11.87 -5.72
CA ARG A 125 9.84 -12.96 -4.75
C ARG A 125 11.03 -13.86 -5.10
N ASP A 126 11.23 -14.18 -6.37
CA ASP A 126 12.38 -14.94 -6.82
C ASP A 126 13.70 -14.20 -6.54
N LEU A 127 13.75 -12.89 -6.82
CA LEU A 127 14.92 -12.06 -6.48
C LEU A 127 15.20 -12.07 -4.97
N LEU A 128 14.18 -11.92 -4.14
CA LEU A 128 14.32 -11.98 -2.68
C LEU A 128 14.83 -13.34 -2.22
N ASN A 129 14.35 -14.44 -2.81
CA ASN A 129 14.80 -15.80 -2.49
C ASN A 129 16.26 -16.07 -2.90
N ARG A 130 16.79 -15.34 -3.88
CA ARG A 130 18.19 -15.41 -4.30
C ARG A 130 19.14 -14.56 -3.45
N MET A 131 18.60 -13.76 -2.54
CA MET A 131 19.37 -12.96 -1.59
C MET A 131 19.67 -13.75 -0.31
N ASP A 132 20.69 -13.32 0.43
CA ASP A 132 20.93 -13.84 1.76
C ASP A 132 19.76 -13.54 2.71
N ASP A 133 19.56 -14.40 3.72
CA ASP A 133 18.42 -14.31 4.64
C ASP A 133 18.31 -12.95 5.32
N LYS A 134 19.44 -12.35 5.69
CA LYS A 134 19.46 -11.03 6.36
C LYS A 134 18.99 -9.90 5.47
N CYS A 135 19.32 -9.96 4.18
CA CYS A 135 18.84 -8.98 3.21
C CYS A 135 17.36 -9.20 2.86
N ARG A 136 16.96 -10.47 2.69
CA ARG A 136 15.55 -10.80 2.45
C ARG A 136 14.69 -10.29 3.60
N GLU A 137 15.05 -10.62 4.84
CA GLU A 137 14.32 -10.25 6.04
C GLU A 137 14.13 -8.73 6.18
N ILE A 138 15.21 -7.94 6.03
CA ILE A 138 15.08 -6.48 6.15
C ILE A 138 14.23 -5.87 5.03
N LEU A 139 14.33 -6.38 3.80
CA LEU A 139 13.55 -5.88 2.70
C LEU A 139 12.06 -6.27 2.85
N GLU A 140 11.77 -7.48 3.32
CA GLU A 140 10.40 -7.90 3.63
C GLU A 140 9.79 -7.06 4.76
N LEU A 141 10.51 -6.83 5.86
CA LEU A 141 10.05 -5.98 6.96
C LEU A 141 9.70 -4.58 6.49
N VAL A 142 10.56 -3.98 5.66
CA VAL A 142 10.36 -2.61 5.17
C VAL A 142 9.27 -2.52 4.11
N TYR A 143 9.35 -3.35 3.06
CA TYR A 143 8.53 -3.17 1.87
C TYR A 143 7.23 -3.98 1.86
N LEU A 144 7.21 -5.15 2.50
CA LEU A 144 6.00 -5.97 2.56
C LEU A 144 5.22 -5.74 3.85
N ARG A 145 5.91 -5.57 4.98
CA ARG A 145 5.27 -5.35 6.29
C ARG A 145 5.17 -3.89 6.69
N GLY A 146 5.90 -2.98 6.00
CA GLY A 146 5.85 -1.54 6.24
C GLY A 146 6.41 -1.09 7.59
N TYR A 147 7.41 -1.79 8.12
CA TYR A 147 8.05 -1.42 9.38
C TYR A 147 8.83 -0.12 9.24
N SER A 148 8.79 0.72 10.30
CA SER A 148 9.69 1.88 10.40
C SER A 148 11.14 1.42 10.60
N MET A 149 12.10 2.31 10.35
CA MET A 149 13.52 1.95 10.55
C MET A 149 13.86 1.68 12.01
N GLU A 150 13.12 2.32 12.92
CA GLU A 150 13.21 2.10 14.36
C GLU A 150 12.71 0.68 14.71
N ALA A 151 11.53 0.28 14.23
CA ALA A 151 10.97 -1.04 14.43
C ALA A 151 11.84 -2.14 13.79
N VAL A 152 12.38 -1.89 12.58
CA VAL A 152 13.33 -2.80 11.94
C VAL A 152 14.61 -2.97 12.76
N ALA A 153 15.12 -1.88 13.34
CA ALA A 153 16.32 -1.95 14.17
C ALA A 153 16.07 -2.77 15.44
N GLU A 154 14.92 -2.62 16.06
CA GLU A 154 14.50 -3.38 17.23
C GLU A 154 14.35 -4.87 16.90
N ASP A 155 13.59 -5.19 15.86
CA ASP A 155 13.27 -6.55 15.44
C ASP A 155 14.55 -7.34 15.04
N LEU A 156 15.43 -6.69 14.27
CA LEU A 156 16.71 -7.28 13.83
C LEU A 156 17.88 -7.07 14.80
N LYS A 157 17.62 -6.54 16.01
CA LYS A 157 18.62 -6.27 17.04
C LYS A 157 19.82 -5.48 16.54
N LEU A 158 19.53 -4.44 15.74
CA LEU A 158 20.54 -3.51 15.24
C LEU A 158 20.76 -2.36 16.23
N SER A 159 21.90 -1.65 16.10
CA SER A 159 22.28 -0.57 16.98
C SER A 159 21.37 0.69 16.87
N GLY A 160 20.42 0.70 15.97
CA GLY A 160 19.43 1.78 15.79
C GLY A 160 19.01 1.97 14.34
N ALA A 161 18.09 2.92 14.14
CA ALA A 161 17.51 3.23 12.84
C ALA A 161 18.55 3.58 11.75
N GLY A 162 19.66 4.20 12.13
CA GLY A 162 20.78 4.49 11.21
C GLY A 162 21.40 3.21 10.63
N SER A 163 21.63 2.21 11.48
CA SER A 163 22.14 0.90 11.06
C SER A 163 21.15 0.16 10.18
N ALA A 164 19.85 0.27 10.49
CA ALA A 164 18.80 -0.30 9.66
C ALA A 164 18.74 0.35 8.27
N ARG A 165 18.84 1.69 8.19
CA ARG A 165 18.91 2.41 6.90
C ARG A 165 20.11 2.00 6.07
N LYS A 166 21.30 1.91 6.70
CA LYS A 166 22.52 1.46 6.01
C LYS A 166 22.36 0.04 5.48
N ARG A 167 21.92 -0.90 6.32
CA ARG A 167 21.71 -2.31 5.89
C ARG A 167 20.70 -2.41 4.76
N LYS A 168 19.56 -1.71 4.86
CA LYS A 168 18.57 -1.65 3.77
C LYS A 168 19.20 -1.16 2.47
N PHE A 169 19.99 -0.08 2.52
CA PHE A 169 20.68 0.45 1.35
C PHE A 169 21.62 -0.58 0.72
N ASP A 170 22.45 -1.23 1.53
CA ASP A 170 23.40 -2.25 1.05
C ASP A 170 22.67 -3.44 0.41
N CYS A 171 21.56 -3.87 1.00
CA CYS A 171 20.74 -4.95 0.45
C CYS A 171 20.05 -4.55 -0.87
N LEU A 172 19.59 -3.31 -1.01
CA LEU A 172 19.07 -2.81 -2.28
C LEU A 172 20.15 -2.75 -3.37
N GLN A 173 21.39 -2.37 -3.02
CA GLN A 173 22.51 -2.40 -3.97
C GLN A 173 22.82 -3.83 -4.44
N ARG A 174 22.76 -4.80 -3.54
CA ARG A 174 22.92 -6.23 -3.91
C ARG A 174 21.80 -6.70 -4.83
N MET A 175 20.54 -6.34 -4.53
CA MET A 175 19.41 -6.67 -5.40
C MET A 175 19.57 -6.07 -6.80
N ARG A 176 20.01 -4.81 -6.91
CA ARG A 176 20.31 -4.16 -8.21
C ARG A 176 21.37 -4.93 -9.00
N LYS A 177 22.42 -5.40 -8.34
CA LYS A 177 23.45 -6.23 -8.99
C LYS A 177 22.88 -7.55 -9.53
N LEU A 178 21.99 -8.20 -8.77
CA LEU A 178 21.32 -9.43 -9.22
C LEU A 178 20.45 -9.17 -10.46
N ILE A 179 19.72 -8.05 -10.49
CA ILE A 179 18.91 -7.65 -11.65
C ILE A 179 19.81 -7.44 -12.89
N ASN A 180 20.89 -6.68 -12.73
CA ASN A 180 21.78 -6.37 -13.84
C ASN A 180 22.58 -7.59 -14.33
N SER A 181 22.78 -8.61 -13.51
CA SER A 181 23.45 -9.85 -13.93
C SER A 181 22.51 -10.88 -14.56
N ALA A 182 21.19 -10.63 -14.52
CA ALA A 182 20.17 -11.50 -15.12
C ALA A 182 19.71 -11.03 -16.51
N ASN A 183 20.18 -9.87 -16.96
CA ASN A 183 20.03 -9.33 -18.31
C ASN A 183 21.31 -9.52 -19.11
#